data_912298957c14e87bad3e179f01053636
#
_entry.id   912298957c14e87bad3e179f01053636
#
_cell.length_a   1.000
_cell.length_b   1.000
_cell.length_c   1.000
_cell.angle_alpha   90.00
_cell.angle_beta   90.00
_cell.angle_gamma   90.00
#
_symmetry.space_group_name_H-M   'P 1'
#
loop_
_entity.id
_entity.type
_entity.pdbx_description
1 polymer ?
#
loop_
_entity_poly.entity_id
_entity_poly.type
_entity_poly.pdbx_seq_one_letter_code
_entity_poly.pdbx_strand_id
1 'polypeptide(L)'
;MNRMYSIRRSTEADIPQMMAMFDHSRQLMRAAGNTTQWTGYPTRDDIGDDIRSGSSYIVHHATFPVGTFALVAGDEPTYNRIDHGRWIDTATPYSTIHRLAKTAEVHGVAAAAFAYAKEHCAHLRADTHETNLTMRKIIEAEGFVHCGTVYMADRTPRLAYEWWRWDEVPADLKAWVESEVLPQYARFDAAHRADHARRVTARAMMLHPSAVTYVAAAMHDLGLAQGREEHHLASGRIIRSCAALHRWFTDDEIETVAQAAEDHRASAKEPPRSMLGCILAEADRDVEPETIVRRTVEYGLAHYPDLDREGHWQRTLDHLHEKYAEGGYIRLWLDPSPNAEPLAELRDLIRDEARLRPLFEKYCNINS
;
A
#
# COMPACT_ATOMS: atom_id res chain seq x y z
N MET A 1 15.71 -11.84 15.72
CA MET A 1 15.54 -13.09 14.95
C MET A 1 14.93 -14.15 15.86
N ASN A 2 13.70 -14.54 15.59
CA ASN A 2 12.98 -15.47 16.44
C ASN A 2 13.53 -16.90 16.20
N ARG A 3 14.43 -17.38 17.06
CA ARG A 3 15.13 -18.70 16.95
C ARG A 3 14.19 -19.93 16.99
N MET A 4 12.88 -19.71 16.92
CA MET A 4 11.87 -20.76 17.08
C MET A 4 11.56 -21.49 15.77
N TYR A 5 11.80 -20.86 14.61
CA TYR A 5 11.53 -21.44 13.30
C TYR A 5 12.80 -21.59 12.48
N SER A 6 12.88 -22.69 11.71
CA SER A 6 13.87 -22.89 10.65
C SER A 6 13.14 -23.07 9.31
N ILE A 7 13.72 -22.55 8.25
CA ILE A 7 13.13 -22.58 6.91
C ILE A 7 14.14 -23.18 5.95
N ARG A 8 13.69 -24.10 5.12
CA ARG A 8 14.48 -24.71 4.03
C ARG A 8 13.63 -24.84 2.77
N ARG A 9 14.28 -25.07 1.64
CA ARG A 9 13.58 -25.50 0.43
C ARG A 9 12.88 -26.82 0.69
N SER A 10 11.65 -26.95 0.17
CA SER A 10 10.90 -28.20 0.22
C SER A 10 11.37 -29.18 -0.84
N THR A 11 11.07 -30.42 -0.64
CA THR A 11 11.34 -31.54 -1.53
C THR A 11 10.05 -32.30 -1.83
N GLU A 12 10.05 -33.18 -2.80
CA GLU A 12 8.89 -34.01 -3.14
C GLU A 12 8.39 -34.85 -1.95
N ALA A 13 9.30 -35.22 -1.02
CA ALA A 13 8.94 -35.95 0.19
C ALA A 13 8.07 -35.13 1.16
N ASP A 14 8.11 -33.78 1.06
CA ASP A 14 7.32 -32.88 1.89
C ASP A 14 5.87 -32.69 1.38
N ILE A 15 5.60 -33.03 0.12
CA ILE A 15 4.29 -32.78 -0.53
C ILE A 15 3.10 -33.30 0.28
N PRO A 16 3.11 -34.53 0.86
CA PRO A 16 1.96 -34.99 1.63
C PRO A 16 1.62 -34.10 2.82
N GLN A 17 2.63 -33.61 3.51
CA GLN A 17 2.45 -32.71 4.67
C GLN A 17 2.03 -31.32 4.26
N MET A 18 2.58 -30.79 3.16
CA MET A 18 2.21 -29.49 2.58
C MET A 18 0.73 -29.53 2.16
N MET A 19 0.28 -30.59 1.48
CA MET A 19 -1.13 -30.75 1.11
C MET A 19 -2.07 -30.76 2.31
N ALA A 20 -1.69 -31.39 3.42
CA ALA A 20 -2.47 -31.34 4.65
C ALA A 20 -2.56 -29.90 5.24
N MET A 21 -1.48 -29.10 5.14
CA MET A 21 -1.49 -27.69 5.54
C MET A 21 -2.40 -26.85 4.64
N PHE A 22 -2.42 -27.09 3.33
CA PHE A 22 -3.35 -26.44 2.42
C PHE A 22 -4.81 -26.83 2.69
N ASP A 23 -5.08 -28.09 2.97
CA ASP A 23 -6.43 -28.55 3.34
C ASP A 23 -6.93 -27.86 4.61
N HIS A 24 -6.07 -27.76 5.63
CA HIS A 24 -6.39 -27.04 6.85
C HIS A 24 -6.65 -25.54 6.58
N SER A 25 -5.80 -24.88 5.78
CA SER A 25 -5.97 -23.47 5.42
C SER A 25 -7.27 -23.24 4.63
N ARG A 26 -7.63 -24.15 3.73
CA ARG A 26 -8.94 -24.12 3.01
C ARG A 26 -10.12 -24.21 3.99
N GLN A 27 -10.05 -25.07 5.00
CA GLN A 27 -11.09 -25.19 6.03
C GLN A 27 -11.23 -23.88 6.82
N LEU A 28 -10.13 -23.28 7.25
CA LEU A 28 -10.15 -22.00 7.96
C LEU A 28 -10.75 -20.85 7.11
N MET A 29 -10.38 -20.77 5.85
CA MET A 29 -10.94 -19.78 4.94
C MET A 29 -12.44 -19.92 4.76
N ARG A 30 -12.93 -21.16 4.57
CA ARG A 30 -14.38 -21.45 4.47
C ARG A 30 -15.12 -21.12 5.75
N ALA A 31 -14.56 -21.46 6.92
CA ALA A 31 -15.15 -21.12 8.21
C ALA A 31 -15.24 -19.60 8.44
N ALA A 32 -14.33 -18.82 7.84
CA ALA A 32 -14.33 -17.37 7.84
C ALA A 32 -15.21 -16.74 6.72
N GLY A 33 -16.01 -17.55 5.99
CA GLY A 33 -16.89 -17.07 4.93
C GLY A 33 -16.22 -16.89 3.56
N ASN A 34 -14.91 -17.15 3.45
CA ASN A 34 -14.19 -17.12 2.15
C ASN A 34 -14.32 -18.49 1.46
N THR A 35 -15.34 -18.63 0.63
CA THR A 35 -15.65 -19.89 -0.08
C THR A 35 -15.10 -19.93 -1.50
N THR A 36 -14.56 -18.83 -2.01
CA THR A 36 -14.10 -18.67 -3.40
C THR A 36 -12.60 -18.85 -3.58
N GLN A 37 -11.82 -18.60 -2.55
CA GLN A 37 -10.37 -18.75 -2.61
C GLN A 37 -9.95 -20.21 -2.44
N TRP A 38 -8.97 -20.65 -3.21
CA TRP A 38 -8.39 -22.00 -3.17
C TRP A 38 -9.38 -23.15 -3.41
N THR A 39 -10.36 -22.97 -4.28
CA THR A 39 -11.24 -24.04 -4.75
C THR A 39 -10.48 -24.93 -5.72
N GLY A 40 -9.95 -26.09 -5.21
CA GLY A 40 -9.15 -27.00 -6.03
C GLY A 40 -7.68 -26.60 -6.27
N TYR A 41 -7.21 -25.52 -5.67
CA TYR A 41 -5.85 -24.99 -5.73
C TYR A 41 -5.28 -24.80 -4.31
N PRO A 42 -3.95 -24.93 -4.07
CA PRO A 42 -2.98 -25.52 -4.98
C PRO A 42 -3.18 -27.05 -5.09
N THR A 43 -2.81 -27.59 -6.26
CA THR A 43 -2.76 -29.04 -6.52
C THR A 43 -1.38 -29.60 -6.16
N ARG A 44 -1.23 -30.94 -6.23
CA ARG A 44 0.08 -31.58 -6.07
C ARG A 44 1.04 -31.19 -7.18
N ASP A 45 0.52 -30.97 -8.40
CA ASP A 45 1.32 -30.58 -9.56
C ASP A 45 1.83 -29.16 -9.42
N ASP A 46 1.01 -28.22 -8.94
CA ASP A 46 1.43 -26.84 -8.62
C ASP A 46 2.58 -26.84 -7.61
N ILE A 47 2.48 -27.66 -6.55
CA ILE A 47 3.54 -27.77 -5.55
C ILE A 47 4.80 -28.44 -6.13
N GLY A 48 4.62 -29.46 -6.97
CA GLY A 48 5.73 -30.11 -7.68
C GLY A 48 6.48 -29.13 -8.59
N ASP A 49 5.77 -28.25 -9.29
CA ASP A 49 6.36 -27.19 -10.13
C ASP A 49 7.14 -26.17 -9.29
N ASP A 50 6.58 -25.72 -8.16
CA ASP A 50 7.30 -24.85 -7.23
C ASP A 50 8.56 -25.49 -6.63
N ILE A 51 8.53 -26.79 -6.36
CA ILE A 51 9.71 -27.53 -5.89
C ILE A 51 10.77 -27.61 -6.98
N ARG A 52 10.38 -27.94 -8.21
CA ARG A 52 11.28 -28.03 -9.36
C ARG A 52 11.95 -26.70 -9.70
N SER A 53 11.19 -25.61 -9.62
CA SER A 53 11.71 -24.25 -9.81
C SER A 53 12.54 -23.74 -8.64
N GLY A 54 12.55 -24.46 -7.49
CA GLY A 54 13.25 -24.04 -6.27
C GLY A 54 12.58 -22.89 -5.52
N SER A 55 11.32 -22.59 -5.83
CA SER A 55 10.55 -21.51 -5.18
C SER A 55 9.74 -21.95 -3.96
N SER A 56 9.67 -23.26 -3.68
CA SER A 56 8.90 -23.82 -2.56
C SER A 56 9.74 -23.99 -1.28
N TYR A 57 9.14 -23.60 -0.14
CA TYR A 57 9.77 -23.63 1.17
C TYR A 57 8.89 -24.29 2.22
N ILE A 58 9.53 -24.97 3.19
CA ILE A 58 8.87 -25.54 4.35
C ILE A 58 9.43 -24.93 5.64
N VAL A 59 8.54 -24.60 6.55
CA VAL A 59 8.84 -23.98 7.85
C VAL A 59 8.76 -25.05 8.91
N HIS A 60 9.80 -25.20 9.73
CA HIS A 60 9.87 -26.11 10.85
C HIS A 60 9.85 -25.35 12.17
N HIS A 61 9.12 -25.89 13.14
CA HIS A 61 9.24 -25.56 14.54
C HIS A 61 9.94 -26.73 15.22
N ALA A 62 11.17 -26.51 15.70
CA ALA A 62 12.09 -27.60 16.05
C ALA A 62 12.28 -28.56 14.86
N THR A 63 11.89 -29.82 14.98
CA THR A 63 11.98 -30.84 13.91
C THR A 63 10.68 -31.05 13.13
N PHE A 64 9.59 -30.40 13.54
CA PHE A 64 8.26 -30.64 12.96
C PHE A 64 7.95 -29.60 11.86
N PRO A 65 7.51 -30.05 10.68
CA PRO A 65 7.03 -29.15 9.64
C PRO A 65 5.69 -28.54 10.06
N VAL A 66 5.63 -27.22 10.13
CA VAL A 66 4.48 -26.46 10.66
C VAL A 66 3.89 -25.45 9.68
N GLY A 67 4.59 -25.19 8.58
CA GLY A 67 4.13 -24.28 7.55
C GLY A 67 4.84 -24.47 6.23
N THR A 68 4.28 -23.86 5.19
CA THR A 68 4.81 -23.84 3.83
C THR A 68 4.48 -22.53 3.15
N PHE A 69 5.31 -22.10 2.21
CA PHE A 69 5.04 -20.97 1.31
C PHE A 69 5.87 -21.12 0.02
N ALA A 70 5.47 -20.39 -1.01
CA ALA A 70 6.27 -20.19 -2.21
C ALA A 70 6.81 -18.77 -2.24
N LEU A 71 8.08 -18.62 -2.65
CA LEU A 71 8.75 -17.35 -2.92
C LEU A 71 9.23 -17.39 -4.37
N VAL A 72 8.45 -16.77 -5.25
CA VAL A 72 8.62 -16.84 -6.71
C VAL A 72 9.26 -15.55 -7.20
N ALA A 73 10.45 -15.66 -7.80
CA ALA A 73 11.13 -14.52 -8.41
C ALA A 73 10.62 -14.27 -9.84
N GLY A 74 10.51 -13.02 -10.24
CA GLY A 74 10.10 -12.61 -11.57
C GLY A 74 8.63 -12.19 -11.64
N ASP A 75 8.20 -11.86 -12.85
CA ASP A 75 6.87 -11.31 -13.10
C ASP A 75 5.76 -12.32 -12.82
N GLU A 76 4.79 -11.90 -12.05
CA GLU A 76 3.53 -12.61 -11.84
C GLU A 76 2.51 -12.09 -12.87
N PRO A 77 2.07 -12.91 -13.83
CA PRO A 77 1.21 -12.45 -14.92
C PRO A 77 -0.11 -11.82 -14.45
N THR A 78 -0.65 -12.26 -13.30
CA THR A 78 -1.88 -11.71 -12.72
C THR A 78 -1.68 -10.32 -12.11
N TYR A 79 -0.43 -9.86 -11.97
CA TYR A 79 -0.09 -8.54 -11.45
C TYR A 79 0.15 -7.48 -12.52
N ASN A 80 0.09 -7.86 -13.81
CA ASN A 80 0.25 -6.92 -14.93
C ASN A 80 -0.88 -5.90 -15.03
N ARG A 81 -2.07 -6.24 -14.50
CA ARG A 81 -3.19 -5.33 -14.38
C ARG A 81 -3.52 -5.10 -12.90
N ILE A 82 -3.53 -3.85 -12.49
CA ILE A 82 -3.97 -3.42 -11.16
C ILE A 82 -5.02 -2.32 -11.33
N ASP A 83 -6.17 -2.49 -10.68
CA ASP A 83 -7.27 -1.53 -10.66
C ASP A 83 -7.36 -0.87 -9.26
N HIS A 84 -8.00 0.28 -9.18
CA HIS A 84 -8.21 1.04 -7.92
C HIS A 84 -6.92 1.46 -7.21
N GLY A 85 -5.88 1.63 -7.98
CA GLY A 85 -4.56 2.03 -7.51
C GLY A 85 -3.48 1.66 -8.52
N ARG A 86 -2.24 1.63 -8.08
CA ARG A 86 -1.08 1.27 -8.90
C ARG A 86 0.02 0.69 -8.03
N TRP A 87 0.88 -0.13 -8.63
CA TRP A 87 2.16 -0.48 -8.02
C TRP A 87 3.00 0.78 -7.79
N ILE A 88 3.74 0.83 -6.70
CA ILE A 88 4.60 1.96 -6.37
C ILE A 88 5.85 1.94 -7.25
N ASP A 89 6.37 0.74 -7.50
CA ASP A 89 7.49 0.54 -8.43
C ASP A 89 7.12 -0.50 -9.50
N THR A 90 7.23 -0.11 -10.77
CA THR A 90 6.98 -0.98 -11.93
C THR A 90 8.26 -1.38 -12.68
N ALA A 91 9.41 -0.85 -12.27
CA ALA A 91 10.69 -1.03 -12.97
C ALA A 91 11.62 -2.03 -12.29
N THR A 92 11.62 -2.11 -10.96
CA THR A 92 12.54 -2.97 -10.21
C THR A 92 12.02 -4.41 -10.16
N PRO A 93 12.86 -5.43 -10.45
CA PRO A 93 12.49 -6.82 -10.28
C PRO A 93 12.02 -7.13 -8.85
N TYR A 94 10.98 -7.95 -8.73
CA TYR A 94 10.41 -8.34 -7.45
C TYR A 94 10.30 -9.85 -7.30
N SER A 95 10.03 -10.29 -6.08
CA SER A 95 9.57 -11.65 -5.80
C SER A 95 8.20 -11.64 -5.17
N THR A 96 7.40 -12.67 -5.45
CA THR A 96 6.04 -12.78 -4.91
C THR A 96 5.99 -13.89 -3.86
N ILE A 97 5.38 -13.59 -2.70
CA ILE A 97 5.12 -14.60 -1.68
C ILE A 97 3.70 -15.16 -1.89
N HIS A 98 3.63 -16.46 -2.17
CA HIS A 98 2.39 -17.18 -2.48
C HIS A 98 2.18 -18.39 -1.60
N ARG A 99 0.98 -18.98 -1.63
CA ARG A 99 0.64 -20.30 -1.09
C ARG A 99 1.07 -20.49 0.36
N LEU A 100 0.93 -19.45 1.18
CA LEU A 100 1.28 -19.53 2.58
C LEU A 100 0.22 -20.32 3.35
N ALA A 101 0.60 -21.43 3.95
CA ALA A 101 -0.24 -22.31 4.71
C ALA A 101 0.46 -22.81 5.98
N LYS A 102 -0.32 -23.26 6.96
CA LYS A 102 0.23 -23.74 8.23
C LYS A 102 -0.60 -24.87 8.83
N THR A 103 -0.04 -25.57 9.82
CA THR A 103 -0.79 -26.50 10.70
C THR A 103 -1.65 -25.75 11.71
N ALA A 104 -2.65 -26.44 12.29
CA ALA A 104 -3.66 -25.85 13.18
C ALA A 104 -3.10 -25.13 14.42
N GLU A 105 -2.10 -25.68 15.05
CA GLU A 105 -1.73 -25.37 16.44
C GLU A 105 -0.56 -24.37 16.59
N VAL A 106 -0.07 -23.80 15.48
CA VAL A 106 1.14 -22.98 15.51
C VAL A 106 0.86 -21.54 15.07
N HIS A 107 1.38 -20.58 15.83
CA HIS A 107 1.28 -19.15 15.56
C HIS A 107 2.61 -18.58 15.06
N GLY A 108 2.59 -17.53 14.24
CA GLY A 108 3.79 -16.81 13.78
C GLY A 108 4.46 -17.41 12.54
N VAL A 109 3.92 -18.47 11.94
CA VAL A 109 4.45 -19.07 10.70
C VAL A 109 4.49 -18.05 9.55
N ALA A 110 3.42 -17.25 9.39
CA ALA A 110 3.37 -16.22 8.36
C ALA A 110 4.45 -15.14 8.58
N ALA A 111 4.58 -14.64 9.81
CA ALA A 111 5.63 -13.67 10.14
C ALA A 111 7.05 -14.23 9.87
N ALA A 112 7.28 -15.53 10.17
CA ALA A 112 8.56 -16.18 9.86
C ALA A 112 8.79 -16.27 8.34
N ALA A 113 7.75 -16.57 7.54
CA ALA A 113 7.86 -16.63 6.08
C ALA A 113 8.16 -15.25 5.49
N PHE A 114 7.46 -14.19 5.94
CA PHE A 114 7.73 -12.81 5.51
C PHE A 114 9.12 -12.35 5.93
N ALA A 115 9.55 -12.63 7.15
CA ALA A 115 10.91 -12.31 7.61
C ALA A 115 11.97 -12.98 6.72
N TYR A 116 11.79 -14.27 6.41
CA TYR A 116 12.67 -14.98 5.49
C TYR A 116 12.71 -14.35 4.11
N ALA A 117 11.54 -14.02 3.54
CA ALA A 117 11.46 -13.38 2.23
C ALA A 117 12.19 -12.02 2.20
N LYS A 118 12.02 -11.21 3.25
CA LYS A 118 12.70 -9.90 3.40
C LYS A 118 14.21 -10.01 3.56
N GLU A 119 14.72 -11.08 4.16
CA GLU A 119 16.16 -11.34 4.22
C GLU A 119 16.76 -11.66 2.85
N HIS A 120 15.98 -12.30 1.95
CA HIS A 120 16.45 -12.80 0.66
C HIS A 120 16.09 -11.92 -0.54
N CYS A 121 15.10 -11.03 -0.41
CA CYS A 121 14.65 -10.18 -1.49
C CYS A 121 14.63 -8.71 -1.04
N ALA A 122 14.95 -7.80 -1.95
CA ALA A 122 14.90 -6.36 -1.71
C ALA A 122 13.53 -5.78 -2.03
N HIS A 123 12.77 -6.41 -2.92
CA HIS A 123 11.44 -5.98 -3.37
C HIS A 123 10.49 -7.19 -3.37
N LEU A 124 9.37 -7.06 -2.70
CA LEU A 124 8.37 -8.12 -2.53
C LEU A 124 6.98 -7.63 -2.89
N ARG A 125 6.19 -8.53 -3.49
CA ARG A 125 4.74 -8.35 -3.69
C ARG A 125 3.99 -9.51 -3.05
N ALA A 126 2.75 -9.23 -2.65
CA ALA A 126 1.83 -10.22 -2.11
C ALA A 126 0.39 -9.81 -2.42
N ASP A 127 -0.51 -10.79 -2.46
CA ASP A 127 -1.94 -10.54 -2.55
C ASP A 127 -2.73 -11.34 -1.53
N THR A 128 -3.93 -10.88 -1.22
CA THR A 128 -4.88 -11.65 -0.42
C THR A 128 -6.33 -11.26 -0.72
N HIS A 129 -7.27 -12.17 -0.43
CA HIS A 129 -8.70 -11.88 -0.57
C HIS A 129 -9.14 -10.85 0.48
N GLU A 130 -10.06 -9.94 0.11
CA GLU A 130 -10.53 -8.86 0.98
C GLU A 130 -11.12 -9.36 2.32
N THR A 131 -11.80 -10.52 2.29
CA THR A 131 -12.37 -11.16 3.49
C THR A 131 -11.35 -11.89 4.37
N ASN A 132 -10.11 -12.08 3.90
CA ASN A 132 -9.05 -12.68 4.70
C ASN A 132 -8.41 -11.66 5.66
N LEU A 133 -9.20 -11.22 6.65
CA LEU A 133 -8.80 -10.18 7.59
C LEU A 133 -7.53 -10.53 8.37
N THR A 134 -7.31 -11.83 8.65
CA THR A 134 -6.10 -12.29 9.34
C THR A 134 -4.85 -12.04 8.50
N MET A 135 -4.87 -12.44 7.23
CA MET A 135 -3.72 -12.26 6.34
C MET A 135 -3.47 -10.78 6.05
N ARG A 136 -4.52 -9.98 5.86
CA ARG A 136 -4.40 -8.52 5.70
C ARG A 136 -3.65 -7.88 6.86
N LYS A 137 -4.07 -8.18 8.09
CA LYS A 137 -3.40 -7.67 9.30
C LYS A 137 -1.93 -8.09 9.39
N ILE A 138 -1.60 -9.32 8.98
CA ILE A 138 -0.23 -9.80 8.98
C ILE A 138 0.61 -9.06 7.93
N ILE A 139 0.13 -8.98 6.69
CA ILE A 139 0.81 -8.28 5.59
C ILE A 139 1.08 -6.81 5.95
N GLU A 140 0.07 -6.12 6.50
CA GLU A 140 0.18 -4.73 6.93
C GLU A 140 1.15 -4.57 8.12
N ALA A 141 1.11 -5.48 9.11
CA ALA A 141 2.04 -5.50 10.23
C ALA A 141 3.49 -5.78 9.80
N GLU A 142 3.68 -6.50 8.70
CA GLU A 142 4.99 -6.71 8.08
C GLU A 142 5.45 -5.51 7.23
N GLY A 143 4.74 -4.38 7.24
CA GLY A 143 5.13 -3.14 6.59
C GLY A 143 4.90 -3.11 5.07
N PHE A 144 4.07 -4.03 4.55
CA PHE A 144 3.62 -3.94 3.16
C PHE A 144 2.59 -2.83 3.02
N VAL A 145 2.62 -2.16 1.87
CA VAL A 145 1.72 -1.07 1.50
C VAL A 145 0.66 -1.60 0.55
N HIS A 146 -0.62 -1.31 0.83
CA HIS A 146 -1.71 -1.62 -0.08
C HIS A 146 -1.64 -0.74 -1.33
N CYS A 147 -1.59 -1.37 -2.51
CA CYS A 147 -1.37 -0.70 -3.80
C CYS A 147 -2.63 -0.63 -4.67
N GLY A 148 -3.58 -1.55 -4.50
CA GLY A 148 -4.79 -1.61 -5.33
C GLY A 148 -5.38 -3.01 -5.37
N THR A 149 -6.04 -3.36 -6.49
CA THR A 149 -6.70 -4.66 -6.70
C THR A 149 -6.15 -5.32 -7.96
N VAL A 150 -5.68 -6.55 -7.83
CA VAL A 150 -5.30 -7.42 -8.94
C VAL A 150 -6.34 -8.52 -9.14
N TYR A 151 -6.32 -9.18 -10.29
CA TYR A 151 -7.30 -10.22 -10.64
C TYR A 151 -6.59 -11.52 -10.99
N MET A 152 -6.98 -12.57 -10.31
CA MET A 152 -6.48 -13.91 -10.58
C MET A 152 -6.96 -14.43 -11.97
N ALA A 153 -6.42 -15.54 -12.43
CA ALA A 153 -6.79 -16.13 -13.72
C ALA A 153 -8.30 -16.43 -13.82
N ASP A 154 -8.96 -16.73 -12.71
CA ASP A 154 -10.41 -16.92 -12.59
C ASP A 154 -11.21 -15.60 -12.44
N ARG A 155 -10.53 -14.45 -12.60
CA ARG A 155 -11.06 -13.09 -12.44
C ARG A 155 -11.51 -12.73 -11.03
N THR A 156 -11.17 -13.52 -10.02
CA THR A 156 -11.46 -13.15 -8.64
C THR A 156 -10.52 -12.05 -8.17
N PRO A 157 -11.06 -10.98 -7.51
CA PRO A 157 -10.24 -9.86 -7.05
C PRO A 157 -9.39 -10.23 -5.83
N ARG A 158 -8.22 -9.59 -5.73
CA ARG A 158 -7.31 -9.67 -4.59
C ARG A 158 -6.79 -8.27 -4.26
N LEU A 159 -6.66 -7.98 -3.00
CA LEU A 159 -5.94 -6.80 -2.53
C LEU A 159 -4.45 -7.02 -2.74
N ALA A 160 -3.80 -6.09 -3.44
CA ALA A 160 -2.41 -6.15 -3.83
C ALA A 160 -1.55 -5.32 -2.88
N TYR A 161 -0.41 -5.86 -2.48
CA TYR A 161 0.50 -5.26 -1.51
C TYR A 161 1.94 -5.33 -2.00
N GLU A 162 2.74 -4.31 -1.63
CA GLU A 162 4.13 -4.18 -2.05
C GLU A 162 5.02 -3.76 -0.88
N TRP A 163 6.27 -4.24 -0.85
CA TRP A 163 7.25 -3.96 0.20
C TRP A 163 8.66 -3.85 -0.40
N TRP A 164 9.47 -2.93 0.16
CA TRP A 164 10.89 -2.73 -0.19
C TRP A 164 11.77 -2.76 1.04
N ARG A 165 13.04 -3.12 0.81
CA ARG A 165 14.09 -2.94 1.80
C ARG A 165 14.61 -1.51 1.72
N TRP A 166 14.47 -0.78 2.82
CA TRP A 166 14.99 0.56 2.98
C TRP A 166 16.22 0.51 3.90
N ASP A 167 17.41 0.27 3.35
CA ASP A 167 18.66 0.11 4.13
C ASP A 167 19.14 1.47 4.67
N GLU A 168 18.75 2.58 4.04
CA GLU A 168 19.11 3.95 4.40
C GLU A 168 18.41 4.46 5.68
N VAL A 169 17.44 3.75 6.20
CA VAL A 169 16.67 4.16 7.39
C VAL A 169 17.07 3.32 8.58
N PRO A 170 17.54 3.93 9.70
CA PRO A 170 17.88 3.21 10.92
C PRO A 170 16.72 2.33 11.44
N ALA A 171 17.03 1.12 11.87
CA ALA A 171 16.00 0.16 12.30
C ALA A 171 15.21 0.64 13.52
N ASP A 172 15.85 1.35 14.43
CA ASP A 172 15.21 1.94 15.61
C ASP A 172 14.34 3.14 15.25
N LEU A 173 14.67 3.91 14.19
CA LEU A 173 13.80 4.95 13.65
C LEU A 173 12.54 4.34 13.03
N LYS A 174 12.68 3.26 12.23
CA LYS A 174 11.53 2.52 11.68
C LYS A 174 10.63 2.00 12.80
N ALA A 175 11.20 1.38 13.83
CA ALA A 175 10.45 0.87 14.98
C ALA A 175 9.69 1.99 15.72
N TRP A 176 10.33 3.14 15.93
CA TRP A 176 9.70 4.29 16.55
C TRP A 176 8.55 4.86 15.72
N VAL A 177 8.71 4.98 14.40
CA VAL A 177 7.63 5.44 13.51
C VAL A 177 6.43 4.50 13.58
N GLU A 178 6.66 3.18 13.54
CA GLU A 178 5.58 2.18 13.60
C GLU A 178 4.87 2.17 14.97
N SER A 179 5.58 2.40 16.09
CA SER A 179 4.99 2.36 17.44
C SER A 179 4.41 3.69 17.92
N GLU A 180 4.99 4.83 17.52
CA GLU A 180 4.65 6.13 18.09
C GLU A 180 4.00 7.10 17.09
N VAL A 181 4.35 7.01 15.79
CA VAL A 181 3.86 7.94 14.76
C VAL A 181 2.59 7.40 14.09
N LEU A 182 2.67 6.23 13.46
CA LEU A 182 1.58 5.70 12.66
C LEU A 182 0.28 5.42 13.46
N PRO A 183 0.31 5.02 14.75
CA PRO A 183 -0.92 4.85 15.51
C PRO A 183 -1.73 6.14 15.69
N GLN A 184 -1.09 7.32 15.58
CA GLN A 184 -1.78 8.62 15.68
C GLN A 184 -2.77 8.82 14.52
N TYR A 185 -2.50 8.24 13.36
CA TYR A 185 -3.35 8.28 12.18
C TYR A 185 -4.68 7.51 12.33
N ALA A 186 -4.82 6.65 13.34
CA ALA A 186 -6.07 5.93 13.60
C ALA A 186 -7.26 6.86 13.93
N ARG A 187 -6.98 8.13 14.30
CA ARG A 187 -7.99 9.14 14.65
C ARG A 187 -8.49 9.94 13.45
N PHE A 188 -7.86 9.78 12.28
CA PHE A 188 -8.18 10.58 11.09
C PHE A 188 -9.24 9.89 10.23
N ASP A 189 -9.77 10.61 9.25
CA ASP A 189 -10.74 10.07 8.31
C ASP A 189 -10.14 8.94 7.44
N ALA A 190 -11.00 8.24 6.70
CA ALA A 190 -10.60 7.07 5.92
C ALA A 190 -9.51 7.37 4.87
N ALA A 191 -9.41 8.62 4.38
CA ALA A 191 -8.44 9.02 3.37
C ALA A 191 -7.03 9.27 3.95
N HIS A 192 -6.92 9.54 5.27
CA HIS A 192 -5.70 9.95 5.94
C HIS A 192 -5.29 8.99 7.08
N ARG A 193 -5.60 7.70 6.95
CA ARG A 193 -5.18 6.67 7.92
C ARG A 193 -3.72 6.26 7.72
N ALA A 194 -3.22 5.41 8.60
CA ALA A 194 -1.83 4.93 8.58
C ALA A 194 -1.42 4.29 7.24
N ASP A 195 -2.36 3.68 6.50
CA ASP A 195 -2.11 3.14 5.16
C ASP A 195 -1.79 4.25 4.13
N HIS A 196 -2.43 5.43 4.24
CA HIS A 196 -2.06 6.59 3.44
C HIS A 196 -0.63 7.05 3.76
N ALA A 197 -0.31 7.25 5.05
CA ALA A 197 1.03 7.65 5.46
C ALA A 197 2.11 6.65 4.98
N ARG A 198 1.83 5.33 5.03
CA ARG A 198 2.74 4.30 4.50
C ARG A 198 2.92 4.39 2.99
N ARG A 199 1.83 4.63 2.21
CA ARG A 199 1.94 4.82 0.75
C ARG A 199 2.76 6.05 0.39
N VAL A 200 2.51 7.17 1.07
CA VAL A 200 3.29 8.40 0.87
C VAL A 200 4.77 8.17 1.21
N THR A 201 5.03 7.50 2.34
CA THR A 201 6.40 7.15 2.74
C THR A 201 7.10 6.27 1.71
N ALA A 202 6.44 5.22 1.22
CA ALA A 202 7.01 4.34 0.21
C ALA A 202 7.31 5.10 -1.10
N ARG A 203 6.36 5.91 -1.59
CA ARG A 203 6.55 6.74 -2.80
C ARG A 203 7.68 7.75 -2.63
N ALA A 204 7.77 8.43 -1.49
CA ALA A 204 8.83 9.37 -1.20
C ALA A 204 10.20 8.69 -1.17
N MET A 205 10.29 7.51 -0.54
CA MET A 205 11.52 6.71 -0.48
C MET A 205 11.94 6.16 -1.83
N MET A 206 11.01 5.89 -2.76
CA MET A 206 11.33 5.54 -4.15
C MET A 206 11.97 6.70 -4.90
N LEU A 207 11.54 7.93 -4.62
CA LEU A 207 12.09 9.14 -5.24
C LEU A 207 13.45 9.51 -4.65
N HIS A 208 13.60 9.38 -3.33
CA HIS A 208 14.83 9.72 -2.61
C HIS A 208 14.94 8.93 -1.30
N PRO A 209 15.63 7.77 -1.30
CA PRO A 209 15.78 6.95 -0.10
C PRO A 209 16.73 7.61 0.92
N SER A 210 16.18 8.08 2.03
CA SER A 210 16.94 8.62 3.17
C SER A 210 16.10 8.61 4.44
N ALA A 211 16.77 8.63 5.61
CA ALA A 211 16.09 8.72 6.90
C ALA A 211 15.24 10.00 7.04
N VAL A 212 15.72 11.12 6.49
CA VAL A 212 15.03 12.42 6.48
C VAL A 212 13.76 12.35 5.65
N THR A 213 13.83 11.75 4.44
CA THR A 213 12.66 11.52 3.57
C THR A 213 11.63 10.60 4.24
N TYR A 214 12.10 9.53 4.86
CA TYR A 214 11.25 8.57 5.55
C TYR A 214 10.41 9.23 6.65
N VAL A 215 11.05 9.99 7.53
CA VAL A 215 10.35 10.64 8.66
C VAL A 215 9.48 11.80 8.20
N ALA A 216 9.90 12.58 7.20
CA ALA A 216 9.09 13.64 6.62
C ALA A 216 7.76 13.09 6.08
N ALA A 217 7.83 12.02 5.29
CA ALA A 217 6.66 11.37 4.72
C ALA A 217 5.79 10.69 5.79
N ALA A 218 6.38 10.05 6.81
CA ALA A 218 5.62 9.42 7.89
C ALA A 218 4.87 10.43 8.78
N MET A 219 5.34 11.68 8.90
CA MET A 219 4.79 12.67 9.82
C MET A 219 4.01 13.82 9.14
N HIS A 220 3.94 13.85 7.80
CA HIS A 220 3.45 15.00 7.02
C HIS A 220 2.04 15.48 7.41
N ASP A 221 1.17 14.57 7.79
CA ASP A 221 -0.25 14.81 8.05
C ASP A 221 -0.65 14.75 9.54
N LEU A 222 0.30 14.65 10.47
CA LEU A 222 0.00 14.61 11.91
C LEU A 222 -0.80 15.83 12.40
N GLY A 223 -0.67 16.96 11.72
CA GLY A 223 -1.41 18.17 12.00
C GLY A 223 -2.91 18.10 11.78
N LEU A 224 -3.42 17.08 11.09
CA LEU A 224 -4.87 16.81 10.93
C LEU A 224 -5.57 16.66 12.28
N ALA A 225 -4.86 16.27 13.34
CA ALA A 225 -5.37 16.26 14.70
C ALA A 225 -5.83 17.64 15.19
N GLN A 226 -5.31 18.74 14.62
CA GLN A 226 -5.62 20.13 14.97
C GLN A 226 -6.59 20.79 13.97
N GLY A 227 -7.09 20.07 12.98
CA GLY A 227 -8.02 20.56 11.96
C GLY A 227 -7.45 20.53 10.54
N ARG A 228 -8.34 20.49 9.55
CA ARG A 228 -7.99 20.24 8.15
C ARG A 228 -7.42 21.47 7.43
N GLU A 229 -7.82 22.67 7.83
CA GLU A 229 -7.51 23.91 7.08
C GLU A 229 -6.02 24.23 7.08
N GLU A 230 -5.39 24.14 8.25
CA GLU A 230 -3.96 24.44 8.44
C GLU A 230 -3.15 23.21 8.90
N HIS A 231 -3.60 21.99 8.58
CA HIS A 231 -2.94 20.75 9.01
C HIS A 231 -1.45 20.72 8.66
N HIS A 232 -1.07 21.20 7.48
CA HIS A 232 0.30 21.26 7.01
C HIS A 232 1.18 22.11 7.94
N LEU A 233 0.73 23.31 8.34
CA LEU A 233 1.44 24.15 9.31
C LEU A 233 1.48 23.53 10.71
N ALA A 234 0.40 22.87 11.10
CA ALA A 234 0.33 22.13 12.36
C ALA A 234 1.29 20.94 12.36
N SER A 235 1.44 20.21 11.24
CA SER A 235 2.43 19.14 11.09
C SER A 235 3.85 19.66 11.29
N GLY A 236 4.20 20.78 10.66
CA GLY A 236 5.50 21.42 10.87
C GLY A 236 5.76 21.78 12.34
N ARG A 237 4.76 22.33 13.05
CA ARG A 237 4.88 22.61 14.51
C ARG A 237 5.08 21.35 15.33
N ILE A 238 4.33 20.26 15.03
CA ILE A 238 4.46 18.97 15.71
C ILE A 238 5.87 18.41 15.51
N ILE A 239 6.39 18.44 14.28
CA ILE A 239 7.73 17.95 13.96
C ILE A 239 8.79 18.72 14.74
N ARG A 240 8.78 20.06 14.73
CA ARG A 240 9.73 20.89 15.47
C ARG A 240 9.71 20.65 16.98
N SER A 241 8.53 20.35 17.53
CA SER A 241 8.37 20.10 18.96
C SER A 241 8.65 18.64 19.37
N CYS A 242 8.91 17.76 18.43
CA CYS A 242 9.12 16.35 18.69
C CYS A 242 10.54 16.06 19.18
N ALA A 243 10.76 16.10 20.48
CA ALA A 243 12.07 15.87 21.10
C ALA A 243 12.70 14.50 20.75
N ALA A 244 11.88 13.49 20.41
CA ALA A 244 12.37 12.17 20.03
C ALA A 244 13.22 12.18 18.75
N LEU A 245 12.97 13.12 17.83
CA LEU A 245 13.69 13.22 16.56
C LEU A 245 15.18 13.53 16.75
N HIS A 246 15.56 14.24 17.83
CA HIS A 246 16.98 14.52 18.15
C HIS A 246 17.83 13.26 18.40
N ARG A 247 17.21 12.09 18.48
CA ARG A 247 17.94 10.81 18.54
C ARG A 247 18.61 10.45 17.21
N TRP A 248 18.12 10.98 16.10
CA TRP A 248 18.56 10.62 14.75
C TRP A 248 18.92 11.83 13.88
N PHE A 249 18.41 13.02 14.21
CA PHE A 249 18.50 14.21 13.37
C PHE A 249 19.01 15.41 14.13
N THR A 250 19.73 16.26 13.43
CA THR A 250 20.14 17.59 13.87
C THR A 250 18.95 18.57 13.82
N ASP A 251 19.09 19.72 14.45
CA ASP A 251 18.08 20.78 14.42
C ASP A 251 17.78 21.24 12.98
N ASP A 252 18.81 21.35 12.13
CA ASP A 252 18.66 21.76 10.72
C ASP A 252 17.91 20.71 9.90
N GLU A 253 18.14 19.41 10.15
CA GLU A 253 17.40 18.34 9.50
C GLU A 253 15.94 18.29 9.96
N ILE A 254 15.68 18.49 11.25
CA ILE A 254 14.32 18.59 11.81
C ILE A 254 13.58 19.78 11.19
N GLU A 255 14.25 20.93 11.05
CA GLU A 255 13.68 22.11 10.39
C GLU A 255 13.35 21.81 8.92
N THR A 256 14.24 21.11 8.20
CA THR A 256 14.01 20.71 6.80
C THR A 256 12.81 19.77 6.68
N VAL A 257 12.66 18.80 7.59
CA VAL A 257 11.50 17.89 7.68
C VAL A 257 10.22 18.67 7.94
N ALA A 258 10.25 19.60 8.89
CA ALA A 258 9.10 20.44 9.24
C ALA A 258 8.65 21.31 8.05
N GLN A 259 9.60 21.96 7.37
CA GLN A 259 9.31 22.75 6.18
C GLN A 259 8.73 21.92 5.05
N ALA A 260 9.24 20.70 4.82
CA ALA A 260 8.68 19.80 3.80
C ALA A 260 7.22 19.45 4.11
N ALA A 261 6.89 19.16 5.38
CA ALA A 261 5.53 18.92 5.82
C ALA A 261 4.62 20.15 5.66
N GLU A 262 5.15 21.38 5.83
CA GLU A 262 4.40 22.62 5.58
C GLU A 262 4.12 22.84 4.08
N ASP A 263 5.03 22.41 3.21
CA ASP A 263 5.02 22.71 1.78
C ASP A 263 4.24 21.67 0.95
N HIS A 264 3.83 20.51 1.53
CA HIS A 264 3.25 19.41 0.76
C HIS A 264 1.84 19.68 0.20
N ARG A 265 1.14 20.70 0.72
CA ARG A 265 -0.27 20.96 0.39
C ARG A 265 -0.50 21.11 -1.11
N ALA A 266 -1.47 20.34 -1.66
CA ALA A 266 -1.77 20.33 -3.08
C ALA A 266 -2.25 21.69 -3.64
N SER A 267 -2.89 22.52 -2.80
CA SER A 267 -3.37 23.86 -3.17
C SER A 267 -2.33 24.98 -2.97
N ALA A 268 -1.08 24.63 -2.63
CA ALA A 268 -0.01 25.61 -2.53
C ALA A 268 0.24 26.28 -3.89
N LYS A 269 0.33 27.62 -3.89
CA LYS A 269 0.59 28.41 -5.10
C LYS A 269 2.07 28.52 -5.42
N GLU A 270 2.88 28.56 -4.39
CA GLU A 270 4.34 28.67 -4.47
C GLU A 270 4.98 27.28 -4.46
N PRO A 271 6.12 27.11 -5.12
CA PRO A 271 6.87 25.86 -5.07
C PRO A 271 7.35 25.56 -3.65
N PRO A 272 7.50 24.27 -3.28
CA PRO A 272 8.12 23.90 -2.02
C PRO A 272 9.52 24.51 -1.87
N ARG A 273 9.86 24.91 -0.63
CA ARG A 273 11.13 25.56 -0.29
C ARG A 273 12.37 24.69 -0.48
N SER A 274 12.19 23.37 -0.55
CA SER A 274 13.29 22.42 -0.65
C SER A 274 12.96 21.27 -1.60
N MET A 275 14.00 20.55 -2.06
CA MET A 275 13.82 19.31 -2.82
C MET A 275 13.03 18.27 -2.02
N LEU A 276 13.24 18.16 -0.71
CA LEU A 276 12.46 17.29 0.17
C LEU A 276 10.97 17.66 0.14
N GLY A 277 10.64 18.94 0.16
CA GLY A 277 9.28 19.42 0.01
C GLY A 277 8.66 19.05 -1.35
N CYS A 278 9.44 19.15 -2.44
CA CYS A 278 9.01 18.69 -3.76
C CYS A 278 8.73 17.19 -3.78
N ILE A 279 9.64 16.38 -3.22
CA ILE A 279 9.50 14.92 -3.14
C ILE A 279 8.27 14.55 -2.33
N LEU A 280 8.08 15.16 -1.17
CA LEU A 280 6.94 14.88 -0.30
C LEU A 280 5.61 15.28 -0.96
N ALA A 281 5.56 16.49 -1.53
CA ALA A 281 4.38 16.95 -2.26
C ALA A 281 4.05 16.03 -3.46
N GLU A 282 5.05 15.52 -4.15
CA GLU A 282 4.89 14.59 -5.27
C GLU A 282 4.40 13.21 -4.79
N ALA A 283 4.97 12.70 -3.70
CA ALA A 283 4.62 11.41 -3.12
C ALA A 283 3.19 11.38 -2.56
N ASP A 284 2.72 12.49 -1.99
CA ASP A 284 1.37 12.64 -1.46
C ASP A 284 0.30 12.76 -2.56
N ARG A 285 0.68 13.16 -3.79
CA ARG A 285 -0.27 13.26 -4.90
C ARG A 285 -0.67 11.90 -5.41
N ASP A 286 -1.97 11.60 -5.26
CA ASP A 286 -2.61 10.46 -5.91
C ASP A 286 -3.44 11.02 -7.06
N VAL A 287 -3.02 10.75 -8.29
CA VAL A 287 -3.63 11.27 -9.53
C VAL A 287 -4.06 10.12 -10.47
N GLU A 288 -4.18 8.91 -9.93
CA GLU A 288 -4.72 7.78 -10.66
C GLU A 288 -6.20 8.05 -11.02
N PRO A 289 -6.58 8.01 -12.32
CA PRO A 289 -7.85 8.52 -12.80
C PRO A 289 -9.07 7.91 -12.11
N GLU A 290 -9.17 6.59 -12.05
CA GLU A 290 -10.32 5.90 -11.47
C GLU A 290 -10.43 6.14 -9.96
N THR A 291 -9.30 6.14 -9.25
CA THR A 291 -9.24 6.43 -7.81
C THR A 291 -9.72 7.85 -7.50
N ILE A 292 -9.33 8.83 -8.32
CA ILE A 292 -9.76 10.22 -8.15
C ILE A 292 -11.26 10.36 -8.39
N VAL A 293 -11.79 9.80 -9.47
CA VAL A 293 -13.22 9.85 -9.76
C VAL A 293 -14.01 9.19 -8.63
N ARG A 294 -13.64 7.97 -8.24
CA ARG A 294 -14.29 7.25 -7.15
C ARG A 294 -14.33 8.06 -5.86
N ARG A 295 -13.18 8.55 -5.39
CA ARG A 295 -13.09 9.35 -4.15
C ARG A 295 -13.91 10.64 -4.23
N THR A 296 -13.94 11.28 -5.39
CA THR A 296 -14.73 12.50 -5.60
C THR A 296 -16.23 12.22 -5.50
N VAL A 297 -16.68 11.10 -6.06
CA VAL A 297 -18.08 10.67 -5.99
C VAL A 297 -18.46 10.26 -4.56
N GLU A 298 -17.68 9.37 -3.94
CA GLU A 298 -17.89 8.90 -2.57
C GLU A 298 -17.94 10.05 -1.56
N TYR A 299 -17.04 11.03 -1.70
CA TYR A 299 -17.06 12.24 -0.87
C TYR A 299 -18.35 13.04 -1.09
N GLY A 300 -18.78 13.18 -2.34
CA GLY A 300 -20.05 13.86 -2.66
C GLY A 300 -21.23 13.20 -1.98
N LEU A 301 -21.38 11.90 -2.14
CA LEU A 301 -22.47 11.13 -1.53
C LEU A 301 -22.50 11.24 0.00
N ALA A 302 -21.32 11.27 0.64
CA ALA A 302 -21.22 11.36 2.10
C ALA A 302 -21.51 12.75 2.67
N HIS A 303 -21.20 13.84 1.93
CA HIS A 303 -21.24 15.21 2.47
C HIS A 303 -22.35 16.08 1.88
N TYR A 304 -22.98 15.66 0.80
CA TYR A 304 -24.06 16.38 0.12
C TYR A 304 -25.25 15.45 -0.15
N PRO A 305 -25.86 14.85 0.89
CA PRO A 305 -26.88 13.81 0.75
C PRO A 305 -28.18 14.30 0.08
N ASP A 306 -28.38 15.62 0.01
CA ASP A 306 -29.59 16.23 -0.59
C ASP A 306 -29.48 16.43 -2.11
N LEU A 307 -28.30 16.17 -2.71
CA LEU A 307 -28.13 16.26 -4.16
C LEU A 307 -28.71 15.00 -4.83
N ASP A 308 -29.42 15.23 -5.93
CA ASP A 308 -29.78 14.15 -6.83
C ASP A 308 -28.57 13.68 -7.66
N ARG A 309 -28.77 12.65 -8.48
CA ARG A 309 -27.70 12.08 -9.32
C ARG A 309 -27.04 13.12 -10.22
N GLU A 310 -27.81 14.00 -10.83
CA GLU A 310 -27.28 15.03 -11.74
C GLU A 310 -26.55 16.13 -10.97
N GLY A 311 -27.03 16.49 -9.79
CA GLY A 311 -26.32 17.40 -8.87
C GLY A 311 -24.97 16.83 -8.42
N HIS A 312 -24.88 15.53 -8.13
CA HIS A 312 -23.60 14.86 -7.85
C HIS A 312 -22.68 14.80 -9.06
N TRP A 313 -23.23 14.62 -10.26
CA TRP A 313 -22.46 14.66 -11.50
C TRP A 313 -21.83 16.04 -11.72
N GLN A 314 -22.64 17.10 -11.66
CA GLN A 314 -22.14 18.47 -11.82
C GLN A 314 -21.08 18.81 -10.77
N ARG A 315 -21.35 18.49 -9.50
CA ARG A 315 -20.36 18.67 -8.44
C ARG A 315 -19.05 17.92 -8.71
N THR A 316 -19.13 16.70 -9.24
CA THR A 316 -17.95 15.90 -9.59
C THR A 316 -17.16 16.57 -10.70
N LEU A 317 -17.82 17.02 -11.77
CA LEU A 317 -17.18 17.77 -12.86
C LEU A 317 -16.50 19.03 -12.33
N ASP A 318 -17.21 19.86 -11.57
CA ASP A 318 -16.68 21.12 -11.03
C ASP A 318 -15.42 20.87 -10.21
N HIS A 319 -15.42 19.87 -9.33
CA HIS A 319 -14.25 19.52 -8.52
C HIS A 319 -13.07 19.01 -9.36
N LEU A 320 -13.34 18.15 -10.35
CA LEU A 320 -12.31 17.62 -11.23
C LEU A 320 -11.68 18.74 -12.08
N HIS A 321 -12.51 19.66 -12.59
CA HIS A 321 -12.03 20.83 -13.35
C HIS A 321 -11.22 21.78 -12.48
N GLU A 322 -11.73 22.14 -11.31
CA GLU A 322 -11.07 23.08 -10.40
C GLU A 322 -9.67 22.57 -9.98
N LYS A 323 -9.55 21.29 -9.74
CA LYS A 323 -8.34 20.71 -9.16
C LYS A 323 -7.39 20.15 -10.20
N TYR A 324 -7.86 19.34 -11.16
CA TYR A 324 -7.01 18.47 -11.98
C TYR A 324 -6.94 18.87 -13.45
N ALA A 325 -7.93 19.55 -14.01
CA ALA A 325 -7.91 19.96 -15.43
C ALA A 325 -6.73 20.89 -15.76
N GLU A 326 -6.52 21.16 -17.04
CA GLU A 326 -5.59 22.20 -17.47
C GLU A 326 -5.99 23.55 -16.87
N GLY A 327 -5.06 24.20 -16.16
CA GLY A 327 -5.36 25.40 -15.39
C GLY A 327 -5.92 25.17 -13.99
N GLY A 328 -6.25 23.93 -13.60
CA GLY A 328 -6.58 23.57 -12.22
C GLY A 328 -5.42 23.83 -11.25
N TYR A 329 -5.67 23.76 -9.94
CA TYR A 329 -4.63 24.15 -8.98
C TYR A 329 -3.57 23.08 -8.70
N ILE A 330 -3.76 21.81 -9.14
CA ILE A 330 -2.74 20.76 -8.94
C ILE A 330 -1.45 21.11 -9.69
N ARG A 331 -0.32 21.02 -9.04
CA ARG A 331 1.01 21.23 -9.61
C ARG A 331 1.90 20.05 -9.32
N LEU A 332 2.72 19.66 -10.29
CA LEU A 332 3.81 18.70 -10.14
C LEU A 332 5.11 19.51 -10.03
N TRP A 333 5.94 19.15 -9.04
CA TRP A 333 7.13 19.94 -8.69
C TRP A 333 8.45 19.25 -9.06
N LEU A 334 8.38 18.00 -9.54
CA LEU A 334 9.54 17.25 -10.02
C LEU A 334 9.53 17.19 -11.56
N ASP A 335 10.72 17.18 -12.15
CA ASP A 335 10.92 16.98 -13.59
C ASP A 335 12.10 16.00 -13.78
N PRO A 336 11.86 14.75 -14.24
CA PRO A 336 10.53 14.19 -14.55
C PRO A 336 9.70 13.87 -13.29
N SER A 337 8.38 14.00 -13.39
CA SER A 337 7.44 13.62 -12.35
C SER A 337 6.85 12.23 -12.60
N PRO A 338 6.81 11.32 -11.62
CA PRO A 338 6.12 10.04 -11.75
C PRO A 338 4.60 10.17 -11.86
N ASN A 339 4.06 11.34 -11.53
CA ASN A 339 2.64 11.65 -11.65
C ASN A 339 2.27 12.29 -13.00
N ALA A 340 3.24 12.56 -13.88
CA ALA A 340 2.99 13.27 -15.14
C ALA A 340 2.06 12.48 -16.07
N GLU A 341 2.33 11.22 -16.31
CA GLU A 341 1.52 10.34 -17.16
C GLU A 341 0.11 10.12 -16.57
N PRO A 342 -0.06 9.68 -15.31
CA PRO A 342 -1.40 9.52 -14.71
C PRO A 342 -2.21 10.82 -14.68
N LEU A 343 -1.57 11.97 -14.45
CA LEU A 343 -2.26 13.26 -14.51
C LEU A 343 -2.70 13.63 -15.94
N ALA A 344 -1.90 13.28 -16.94
CA ALA A 344 -2.29 13.49 -18.35
C ALA A 344 -3.50 12.61 -18.72
N GLU A 345 -3.49 11.34 -18.32
CA GLU A 345 -4.64 10.43 -18.49
C GLU A 345 -5.89 10.93 -17.79
N LEU A 346 -5.78 11.43 -16.56
CA LEU A 346 -6.89 12.03 -15.83
C LEU A 346 -7.44 13.27 -16.55
N ARG A 347 -6.58 14.11 -17.09
CA ARG A 347 -6.98 15.29 -17.88
C ARG A 347 -7.68 14.91 -19.17
N ASP A 348 -7.22 13.86 -19.85
CA ASP A 348 -7.89 13.33 -21.03
C ASP A 348 -9.29 12.80 -20.69
N LEU A 349 -9.42 12.12 -19.56
CA LEU A 349 -10.71 11.63 -19.06
C LEU A 349 -11.66 12.77 -18.69
N ILE A 350 -11.16 13.84 -18.05
CA ILE A 350 -11.96 15.04 -17.70
C ILE A 350 -12.48 15.75 -18.96
N ARG A 351 -11.69 15.80 -20.04
CA ARG A 351 -12.09 16.41 -21.32
C ARG A 351 -13.14 15.62 -22.08
N ASP A 352 -13.23 14.32 -21.83
CA ASP A 352 -14.17 13.41 -22.50
C ASP A 352 -15.26 12.93 -21.53
N GLU A 353 -16.29 13.77 -21.36
CA GLU A 353 -17.43 13.46 -20.47
C GLU A 353 -18.13 12.13 -20.85
N ALA A 354 -18.10 11.73 -22.12
CA ALA A 354 -18.70 10.47 -22.55
C ALA A 354 -17.94 9.24 -21.99
N ARG A 355 -16.64 9.37 -21.75
CA ARG A 355 -15.83 8.36 -21.04
C ARG A 355 -15.90 8.51 -19.53
N LEU A 356 -16.01 9.73 -19.01
CA LEU A 356 -16.04 10.00 -17.58
C LEU A 356 -17.39 9.58 -16.96
N ARG A 357 -18.52 9.81 -17.65
CA ARG A 357 -19.86 9.53 -17.13
C ARG A 357 -20.08 8.08 -16.70
N PRO A 358 -19.71 7.05 -17.49
CA PRO A 358 -19.82 5.65 -17.05
C PRO A 358 -19.04 5.34 -15.78
N LEU A 359 -17.86 5.98 -15.60
CA LEU A 359 -17.05 5.81 -14.41
C LEU A 359 -17.70 6.48 -13.18
N PHE A 360 -18.28 7.65 -13.35
CA PHE A 360 -19.10 8.29 -12.32
C PHE A 360 -20.28 7.40 -11.92
N GLU A 361 -21.05 6.89 -12.88
CA GLU A 361 -22.22 6.03 -12.64
C GLU A 361 -21.86 4.73 -11.90
N LYS A 362 -20.66 4.20 -12.16
CA LYS A 362 -20.13 3.02 -11.45
C LYS A 362 -20.09 3.21 -9.93
N TYR A 363 -19.82 4.44 -9.46
CA TYR A 363 -19.65 4.75 -8.05
C TYR A 363 -20.80 5.54 -7.45
N CYS A 364 -21.68 6.11 -8.27
CA CYS A 364 -22.85 6.85 -7.83
C CYS A 364 -24.05 5.92 -7.62
N ASN A 365 -24.16 5.28 -6.45
CA ASN A 365 -25.21 4.30 -6.10
C ASN A 365 -26.51 4.96 -5.60
N ILE A 366 -26.94 6.09 -6.18
CA ILE A 366 -28.25 6.70 -5.87
C ILE A 366 -29.29 5.97 -6.72
N ASN A 367 -30.24 5.30 -6.06
CA ASN A 367 -31.42 4.77 -6.73
C ASN A 367 -32.23 5.95 -7.31
N SER A 368 -32.49 5.89 -8.62
CA SER A 368 -33.36 6.86 -9.34
C SER A 368 -34.80 6.74 -8.94
#